data_73ee7f4b6f5abe0c97e6b761f7a7b1a2
#
_entry.id   73ee7f4b6f5abe0c97e6b761f7a7b1a2
#
_cell.length_a   1.000
_cell.length_b   1.000
_cell.length_c   1.000
_cell.angle_alpha   90.00
_cell.angle_beta   90.00
_cell.angle_gamma   90.00
#
_symmetry.space_group_name_H-M   'P 1'
#
loop_
_entity.id
_entity.type
_entity.pdbx_description
1 polymer ?
#
loop_
_entity_poly.entity_id
_entity_poly.type
_entity_poly.pdbx_seq_one_letter_code
_entity_poly.pdbx_strand_id
1 'polypeptide(L)'
;ISSATAAGYGDFCNQLEHNPYGFVFYPRLFPAVMQGDRVEETIIAALDTINARRDDWDVVVIIRGGGATSDLSGFDTYDLAANCAQFPLPVITGIGHERDDTVLDSVSHTRVKTPTAAAEFLINHLRSTAETLEDYASSILYAVTTRMEREKTRLTRLVERIPMQTRMRLREERYRQERVIRQMEVNLQSRLMRESHRLELVEKQLGSLLQKKLTEENHRLRFLEQQIKAASPEHLLKRGYSITLKEGKAVTDA
;
A
#
# COMPACT_ATOMS: atom_id res chain seq x y z
N ILE A 1 15.57 9.73 3.50
CA ILE A 1 16.75 10.57 3.32
C ILE A 1 17.32 10.85 4.71
N SER A 2 18.59 10.51 4.95
CA SER A 2 19.25 10.72 6.24
C SER A 2 20.78 10.62 6.07
N SER A 3 21.53 10.94 7.12
CA SER A 3 22.96 10.60 7.17
C SER A 3 23.15 9.11 7.43
N ALA A 4 24.08 8.49 6.71
CA ALA A 4 24.38 7.05 6.87
C ALA A 4 24.84 6.66 8.28
N THR A 5 25.41 7.62 9.03
CA THR A 5 25.91 7.41 10.40
C THR A 5 24.94 7.91 11.48
N ALA A 6 23.77 8.39 11.09
CA ALA A 6 22.80 8.92 12.04
C ALA A 6 22.16 7.81 12.89
N ALA A 7 22.28 7.90 14.21
CA ALA A 7 21.63 6.99 15.15
C ALA A 7 20.10 6.96 14.91
N GLY A 8 19.49 8.11 14.64
CA GLY A 8 18.06 8.22 14.37
C GLY A 8 17.57 7.40 13.16
N TYR A 9 18.41 7.16 12.16
CA TYR A 9 18.07 6.25 11.06
C TYR A 9 18.00 4.80 11.53
N GLY A 10 18.94 4.38 12.37
CA GLY A 10 18.93 3.05 12.99
C GLY A 10 17.67 2.84 13.86
N ASP A 11 17.34 3.83 14.68
CA ASP A 11 16.14 3.81 15.53
C ASP A 11 14.85 3.76 14.71
N PHE A 12 14.79 4.52 13.62
CA PHE A 12 13.67 4.50 12.66
C PHE A 12 13.48 3.11 12.06
N CYS A 13 14.54 2.52 11.51
CA CYS A 13 14.48 1.17 10.91
C CYS A 13 14.13 0.10 11.95
N ASN A 14 14.74 0.16 13.13
CA ASN A 14 14.47 -0.79 14.20
C ASN A 14 12.99 -0.76 14.62
N GLN A 15 12.40 0.42 14.75
CA GLN A 15 10.99 0.57 15.10
C GLN A 15 10.04 0.06 14.01
N LEU A 16 10.38 0.26 12.73
CA LEU A 16 9.61 -0.30 11.61
C LEU A 16 9.70 -1.83 11.58
N GLU A 17 10.87 -2.39 11.82
CA GLU A 17 11.11 -3.84 11.81
C GLU A 17 10.42 -4.55 12.98
N HIS A 18 10.45 -3.95 14.18
CA HIS A 18 9.91 -4.53 15.39
C HIS A 18 8.51 -4.01 15.74
N ASN A 19 7.71 -3.62 14.73
CA ASN A 19 6.34 -3.17 14.99
C ASN A 19 5.46 -4.35 15.48
N PRO A 20 4.56 -4.10 16.47
CA PRO A 20 3.75 -5.15 17.09
C PRO A 20 2.62 -5.68 16.18
N TYR A 21 2.38 -5.05 15.03
CA TYR A 21 1.27 -5.37 14.13
C TYR A 21 1.66 -6.28 12.97
N GLY A 22 2.96 -6.61 12.83
CA GLY A 22 3.47 -7.47 11.76
C GLY A 22 3.48 -6.82 10.38
N PHE A 23 3.40 -5.48 10.31
CA PHE A 23 3.55 -4.77 9.04
C PHE A 23 4.99 -4.86 8.55
N VAL A 24 5.14 -5.08 7.26
CA VAL A 24 6.45 -5.18 6.62
C VAL A 24 6.72 -3.88 5.84
N PHE A 25 7.85 -3.24 6.16
CA PHE A 25 8.35 -2.06 5.49
C PHE A 25 9.65 -2.38 4.76
N TYR A 26 9.88 -1.70 3.64
CA TYR A 26 11.09 -1.85 2.83
C TYR A 26 11.85 -0.51 2.75
N PRO A 27 12.50 -0.08 3.84
CA PRO A 27 13.20 1.18 3.87
C PRO A 27 14.48 1.12 3.02
N ARG A 28 14.71 2.19 2.26
CA ARG A 28 15.95 2.40 1.53
C ARG A 28 16.56 3.73 1.91
N LEU A 29 17.83 3.71 2.28
CA LEU A 29 18.54 4.93 2.62
C LEU A 29 19.03 5.65 1.35
N PHE A 30 18.72 6.92 1.26
CA PHE A 30 19.33 7.89 0.37
C PHE A 30 20.21 8.81 1.23
N PRO A 31 21.54 8.65 1.17
CA PRO A 31 22.43 9.37 2.06
C PRO A 31 22.49 10.86 1.69
N ALA A 32 22.32 11.72 2.69
CA ALA A 32 22.45 13.14 2.55
C ALA A 32 23.17 13.75 3.77
N VAL A 33 23.74 14.91 3.59
CA VAL A 33 24.31 15.71 4.68
C VAL A 33 23.17 16.37 5.45
N MET A 34 23.15 16.22 6.77
CA MET A 34 22.07 16.69 7.62
C MET A 34 22.47 17.89 8.50
N GLN A 35 23.64 18.50 8.24
CA GLN A 35 24.15 19.68 8.97
C GLN A 35 25.06 20.51 8.09
N GLY A 36 25.00 21.86 8.28
CA GLY A 36 25.83 22.82 7.56
C GLY A 36 25.36 23.14 6.14
N ASP A 37 26.16 23.84 5.38
CA ASP A 37 25.80 24.49 4.10
C ASP A 37 25.43 23.54 2.96
N ARG A 38 25.77 22.25 3.07
CA ARG A 38 25.51 21.26 2.02
C ARG A 38 24.21 20.47 2.18
N VAL A 39 23.39 20.81 3.16
CA VAL A 39 22.11 20.15 3.44
C VAL A 39 21.19 20.24 2.23
N GLU A 40 20.96 21.45 1.72
CA GLU A 40 20.09 21.72 0.58
C GLU A 40 20.51 20.90 -0.65
N GLU A 41 21.74 21.06 -1.10
CA GLU A 41 22.27 20.41 -2.30
C GLU A 41 22.09 18.87 -2.24
N THR A 42 22.47 18.28 -1.09
CA THR A 42 22.47 16.82 -0.96
C THR A 42 21.06 16.24 -0.81
N ILE A 43 20.14 16.96 -0.18
CA ILE A 43 18.73 16.51 -0.06
C ILE A 43 18.04 16.64 -1.42
N ILE A 44 18.25 17.74 -2.16
CA ILE A 44 17.67 17.90 -3.50
C ILE A 44 18.19 16.81 -4.42
N ALA A 45 19.49 16.51 -4.43
CA ALA A 45 20.05 15.41 -5.21
C ALA A 45 19.45 14.03 -4.85
N ALA A 46 19.15 13.82 -3.56
CA ALA A 46 18.47 12.61 -3.11
C ALA A 46 17.02 12.57 -3.60
N LEU A 47 16.29 13.69 -3.53
CA LEU A 47 14.92 13.81 -4.05
C LEU A 47 14.89 13.57 -5.57
N ASP A 48 15.82 14.13 -6.33
CA ASP A 48 15.94 13.90 -7.77
C ASP A 48 16.18 12.42 -8.09
N THR A 49 17.03 11.76 -7.29
CA THR A 49 17.30 10.32 -7.44
C THR A 49 16.04 9.48 -7.17
N ILE A 50 15.24 9.86 -6.18
CA ILE A 50 13.96 9.21 -5.86
C ILE A 50 12.95 9.49 -6.97
N ASN A 51 12.85 10.72 -7.44
CA ASN A 51 11.91 11.13 -8.48
C ASN A 51 12.17 10.39 -9.80
N ALA A 52 13.41 10.09 -10.13
CA ALA A 52 13.77 9.30 -11.30
C ALA A 52 13.17 7.88 -11.29
N ARG A 53 12.77 7.38 -10.12
CA ARG A 53 12.15 6.06 -9.90
C ARG A 53 10.95 6.16 -8.96
N ARG A 54 10.14 7.19 -9.11
CA ARG A 54 9.02 7.50 -8.20
C ARG A 54 8.05 6.34 -8.00
N ASP A 55 7.86 5.52 -9.02
CA ASP A 55 6.90 4.41 -9.00
C ASP A 55 7.38 3.22 -8.12
N ASP A 56 8.65 3.25 -7.66
CA ASP A 56 9.21 2.25 -6.75
C ASP A 56 8.96 2.61 -5.27
N TRP A 57 8.41 3.80 -4.99
CA TRP A 57 8.31 4.36 -3.64
C TRP A 57 6.89 4.81 -3.33
N ASP A 58 6.48 4.62 -2.08
CA ASP A 58 5.18 5.07 -1.57
C ASP A 58 5.28 6.39 -0.81
N VAL A 59 6.41 6.62 -0.13
CA VAL A 59 6.61 7.77 0.74
C VAL A 59 8.10 8.12 0.87
N VAL A 60 8.40 9.40 1.01
CA VAL A 60 9.74 9.90 1.34
C VAL A 60 9.76 10.34 2.80
N VAL A 61 10.78 9.91 3.53
CA VAL A 61 10.99 10.33 4.91
C VAL A 61 12.33 11.03 5.03
N ILE A 62 12.33 12.27 5.47
CA ILE A 62 13.53 13.07 5.73
C ILE A 62 13.71 13.14 7.24
N ILE A 63 14.73 12.43 7.75
CA ILE A 63 14.99 12.34 9.18
C ILE A 63 16.41 12.74 9.51
N ARG A 64 16.55 13.46 10.62
CA ARG A 64 17.83 13.84 11.18
C ARG A 64 18.08 13.07 12.48
N GLY A 65 19.26 12.51 12.64
CA GLY A 65 19.71 11.96 13.92
C GLY A 65 19.98 13.07 14.93
N GLY A 66 19.94 12.75 16.21
CA GLY A 66 20.27 13.69 17.29
C GLY A 66 21.64 14.33 17.11
N GLY A 67 21.67 15.65 17.13
CA GLY A 67 22.87 16.49 17.09
C GLY A 67 22.53 17.81 17.78
N ALA A 68 23.53 18.67 18.03
CA ALA A 68 23.31 19.97 18.66
C ALA A 68 22.23 20.76 17.89
N THR A 69 21.34 21.39 18.62
CA THR A 69 20.17 22.16 18.12
C THR A 69 20.53 23.36 17.27
N SER A 70 21.82 23.61 17.03
CA SER A 70 22.35 24.93 16.64
C SER A 70 22.38 25.20 15.13
N ASP A 71 22.08 24.26 14.26
CA ASP A 71 22.17 24.51 12.81
C ASP A 71 21.09 23.79 12.01
N LEU A 72 19.92 24.43 11.95
CA LEU A 72 18.80 24.01 11.09
C LEU A 72 18.66 24.90 9.85
N SER A 73 19.55 25.91 9.69
CA SER A 73 19.48 26.88 8.60
C SER A 73 19.48 26.24 7.21
N GLY A 74 20.15 25.10 7.05
CA GLY A 74 20.15 24.37 5.78
C GLY A 74 18.78 23.77 5.39
N PHE A 75 17.79 23.70 6.30
CA PHE A 75 16.43 23.27 6.03
C PHE A 75 15.45 24.45 5.81
N ASP A 76 15.94 25.68 5.95
CA ASP A 76 15.15 26.92 5.82
C ASP A 76 15.33 27.60 4.46
N THR A 77 15.86 26.89 3.50
CA THR A 77 16.15 27.43 2.17
C THR A 77 14.95 27.32 1.24
N TYR A 78 14.82 28.30 0.34
CA TYR A 78 13.70 28.35 -0.61
C TYR A 78 13.73 27.17 -1.59
N ASP A 79 14.90 26.85 -2.12
CA ASP A 79 15.03 25.83 -3.16
C ASP A 79 14.68 24.44 -2.63
N LEU A 80 15.11 24.10 -1.41
CA LEU A 80 14.74 22.85 -0.77
C LEU A 80 13.23 22.79 -0.46
N ALA A 81 12.66 23.86 0.06
CA ALA A 81 11.25 23.96 0.33
C ALA A 81 10.39 23.83 -0.94
N ALA A 82 10.79 24.49 -2.03
CA ALA A 82 10.10 24.43 -3.31
C ALA A 82 10.15 23.03 -3.93
N ASN A 83 11.30 22.35 -3.87
CA ASN A 83 11.45 20.96 -4.33
C ASN A 83 10.59 20.00 -3.50
N CYS A 84 10.55 20.16 -2.19
CA CYS A 84 9.73 19.34 -1.31
C CYS A 84 8.22 19.58 -1.54
N ALA A 85 7.78 20.82 -1.66
CA ALA A 85 6.37 21.17 -1.87
C ALA A 85 5.82 20.66 -3.22
N GLN A 86 6.67 20.55 -4.24
CA GLN A 86 6.30 20.08 -5.58
C GLN A 86 6.56 18.58 -5.75
N PHE A 87 7.06 17.90 -4.71
CA PHE A 87 7.42 16.49 -4.83
C PHE A 87 6.18 15.63 -5.00
N PRO A 88 6.15 14.69 -5.98
CA PRO A 88 4.95 13.93 -6.31
C PRO A 88 4.55 12.89 -5.26
N LEU A 89 5.47 12.49 -4.37
CA LEU A 89 5.19 11.58 -3.27
C LEU A 89 5.04 12.36 -1.96
N PRO A 90 4.26 11.84 -1.00
CA PRO A 90 4.16 12.47 0.31
C PRO A 90 5.53 12.48 1.00
N VAL A 91 5.94 13.65 1.49
CA VAL A 91 7.19 13.83 2.24
C VAL A 91 6.87 13.99 3.71
N ILE A 92 7.49 13.15 4.53
CA ILE A 92 7.41 13.21 5.99
C ILE A 92 8.74 13.75 6.52
N THR A 93 8.70 14.76 7.39
CA THR A 93 9.90 15.31 8.02
C THR A 93 9.95 14.94 9.50
N GLY A 94 11.13 14.54 9.97
CA GLY A 94 11.43 14.27 11.37
C GLY A 94 12.78 14.88 11.74
N ILE A 95 12.88 16.20 11.64
CA ILE A 95 14.16 16.94 11.66
C ILE A 95 14.40 17.63 13.00
N GLY A 96 13.36 18.21 13.62
CA GLY A 96 13.50 19.14 14.71
C GLY A 96 12.71 18.83 15.98
N HIS A 97 13.00 19.58 17.03
CA HIS A 97 12.26 19.60 18.30
C HIS A 97 11.15 20.66 18.28
N GLU A 98 10.28 20.66 19.31
CA GLU A 98 9.07 21.50 19.43
C GLU A 98 9.25 23.02 19.24
N ARG A 99 10.48 23.52 19.36
CA ARG A 99 10.77 24.97 19.35
C ARG A 99 11.44 25.45 18.07
N ASP A 100 11.86 24.57 17.19
CA ASP A 100 12.68 24.89 16.02
C ASP A 100 12.00 24.36 14.76
N ASP A 101 10.93 25.04 14.33
CA ASP A 101 10.22 24.74 13.10
C ASP A 101 11.03 25.22 11.89
N THR A 102 11.28 24.33 10.94
CA THR A 102 11.94 24.69 9.69
C THR A 102 10.91 25.01 8.59
N VAL A 103 11.35 25.77 7.58
CA VAL A 103 10.53 26.02 6.39
C VAL A 103 10.20 24.69 5.70
N LEU A 104 11.14 23.75 5.67
CA LEU A 104 10.92 22.41 5.13
C LEU A 104 9.81 21.65 5.86
N ASP A 105 9.75 21.73 7.19
CA ASP A 105 8.67 21.14 7.99
C ASP A 105 7.30 21.74 7.65
N SER A 106 7.26 23.05 7.37
CA SER A 106 6.03 23.77 7.05
C SER A 106 5.45 23.40 5.67
N VAL A 107 6.29 22.99 4.73
CA VAL A 107 5.88 22.61 3.37
C VAL A 107 5.75 21.09 3.18
N SER A 108 6.22 20.29 4.12
CA SER A 108 6.13 18.83 4.09
C SER A 108 4.67 18.38 4.22
N HIS A 109 4.35 17.20 3.66
CA HIS A 109 3.03 16.58 3.80
C HIS A 109 2.68 16.31 5.27
N THR A 110 3.66 15.84 6.05
CA THR A 110 3.50 15.56 7.47
C THR A 110 4.79 15.84 8.19
N ARG A 111 4.67 16.66 9.23
CA ARG A 111 5.77 16.93 10.15
C ARG A 111 5.65 16.09 11.39
N VAL A 112 6.76 15.50 11.83
CA VAL A 112 6.90 14.82 13.12
C VAL A 112 8.17 15.28 13.83
N LYS A 113 8.26 15.03 15.14
CA LYS A 113 9.33 15.60 15.98
C LYS A 113 10.65 14.83 15.91
N THR A 114 10.59 13.53 15.65
CA THR A 114 11.75 12.65 15.74
C THR A 114 11.70 11.57 14.67
N PRO A 115 12.82 10.92 14.35
CA PRO A 115 12.85 9.75 13.49
C PRO A 115 11.93 8.62 13.96
N THR A 116 11.89 8.38 15.27
CA THR A 116 10.99 7.38 15.86
C THR A 116 9.52 7.75 15.72
N ALA A 117 9.17 9.02 15.87
CA ALA A 117 7.82 9.52 15.60
C ALA A 117 7.43 9.36 14.12
N ALA A 118 8.38 9.44 13.18
CA ALA A 118 8.12 9.17 11.76
C ALA A 118 7.79 7.67 11.52
N ALA A 119 8.53 6.77 12.15
CA ALA A 119 8.22 5.34 12.11
C ALA A 119 6.83 5.05 12.72
N GLU A 120 6.54 5.64 13.87
CA GLU A 120 5.25 5.49 14.56
C GLU A 120 4.10 6.03 13.70
N PHE A 121 4.27 7.16 13.04
CA PHE A 121 3.28 7.72 12.12
C PHE A 121 2.95 6.74 10.99
N LEU A 122 3.96 6.15 10.35
CA LEU A 122 3.77 5.15 9.28
C LEU A 122 3.06 3.90 9.78
N ILE A 123 3.48 3.37 10.93
CA ILE A 123 2.85 2.21 11.57
C ILE A 123 1.38 2.50 11.91
N ASN A 124 1.10 3.64 12.53
CA ASN A 124 -0.25 4.05 12.89
C ASN A 124 -1.15 4.29 11.67
N HIS A 125 -0.61 4.81 10.57
CA HIS A 125 -1.34 4.98 9.33
C HIS A 125 -1.80 3.62 8.74
N LEU A 126 -0.89 2.63 8.68
CA LEU A 126 -1.25 1.28 8.25
C LEU A 126 -2.22 0.61 9.21
N ARG A 127 -2.03 0.79 10.53
CA ARG A 127 -2.96 0.27 11.55
C ARG A 127 -4.37 0.82 11.36
N SER A 128 -4.51 2.14 11.23
CA SER A 128 -5.81 2.78 11.01
C SER A 128 -6.50 2.27 9.73
N THR A 129 -5.72 2.03 8.68
CA THR A 129 -6.24 1.46 7.44
C THR A 129 -6.69 0.01 7.63
N ALA A 130 -5.91 -0.81 8.34
CA ALA A 130 -6.26 -2.19 8.67
C ALA A 130 -7.52 -2.26 9.54
N GLU A 131 -7.60 -1.44 10.60
CA GLU A 131 -8.79 -1.31 11.47
C GLU A 131 -10.03 -0.94 10.65
N THR A 132 -9.91 0.01 9.73
CA THR A 132 -11.01 0.40 8.83
C THR A 132 -11.48 -0.75 7.95
N LEU A 133 -10.56 -1.57 7.44
CA LEU A 133 -10.88 -2.76 6.65
C LEU A 133 -11.58 -3.83 7.49
N GLU A 134 -11.13 -4.06 8.73
CA GLU A 134 -11.78 -4.97 9.67
C GLU A 134 -13.19 -4.51 10.04
N ASP A 135 -13.39 -3.20 10.26
CA ASP A 135 -14.70 -2.60 10.51
C ASP A 135 -15.64 -2.79 9.32
N TYR A 136 -15.15 -2.60 8.10
CA TYR A 136 -15.94 -2.87 6.89
C TYR A 136 -16.29 -4.36 6.77
N ALA A 137 -15.34 -5.25 6.99
CA ALA A 137 -15.58 -6.69 6.96
C ALA A 137 -16.63 -7.12 8.01
N SER A 138 -16.50 -6.60 9.22
CA SER A 138 -17.46 -6.82 10.33
C SER A 138 -18.86 -6.27 10.01
N SER A 139 -18.92 -5.08 9.43
CA SER A 139 -20.18 -4.44 9.02
C SER A 139 -20.89 -5.23 7.92
N ILE A 140 -20.15 -5.73 6.95
CA ILE A 140 -20.68 -6.59 5.88
C ILE A 140 -21.21 -7.89 6.48
N LEU A 141 -20.44 -8.55 7.35
CA LEU A 141 -20.85 -9.78 8.00
C LEU A 141 -22.13 -9.58 8.83
N TYR A 142 -22.19 -8.50 9.61
CA TYR A 142 -23.38 -8.14 10.40
C TYR A 142 -24.59 -7.88 9.51
N ALA A 143 -24.43 -7.13 8.42
CA ALA A 143 -25.51 -6.86 7.49
C ALA A 143 -26.05 -8.13 6.84
N VAL A 144 -25.17 -9.05 6.42
CA VAL A 144 -25.52 -10.33 5.83
C VAL A 144 -26.25 -11.22 6.85
N THR A 145 -25.70 -11.38 8.04
CA THR A 145 -26.29 -12.22 9.09
C THR A 145 -27.66 -11.68 9.53
N THR A 146 -27.77 -10.37 9.71
CA THR A 146 -29.03 -9.70 10.08
C THR A 146 -30.10 -9.90 9.00
N ARG A 147 -29.71 -9.80 7.72
CA ARG A 147 -30.64 -10.03 6.60
C ARG A 147 -31.07 -11.49 6.53
N MET A 148 -30.15 -12.44 6.72
CA MET A 148 -30.44 -13.87 6.79
C MET A 148 -31.42 -14.19 7.93
N GLU A 149 -31.20 -13.69 9.12
CA GLU A 149 -32.08 -13.90 10.28
C GLU A 149 -33.47 -13.25 10.10
N ARG A 150 -33.54 -12.08 9.50
CA ARG A 150 -34.82 -11.43 9.15
C ARG A 150 -35.61 -12.25 8.15
N GLU A 151 -34.99 -12.74 7.10
CA GLU A 151 -35.67 -13.57 6.10
C GLU A 151 -36.07 -14.94 6.67
N LYS A 152 -35.25 -15.54 7.52
CA LYS A 152 -35.57 -16.76 8.26
C LYS A 152 -36.77 -16.57 9.19
N THR A 153 -36.78 -15.48 9.96
CA THR A 153 -37.90 -15.12 10.84
C THR A 153 -39.18 -14.84 10.03
N ARG A 154 -39.07 -14.18 8.88
CA ARG A 154 -40.17 -13.93 7.95
C ARG A 154 -40.74 -15.23 7.39
N LEU A 155 -39.89 -16.16 7.02
CA LEU A 155 -40.26 -17.50 6.57
C LEU A 155 -41.02 -18.25 7.67
N THR A 156 -40.51 -18.26 8.90
CA THR A 156 -41.18 -18.92 10.04
C THR A 156 -42.56 -18.32 10.32
N ARG A 157 -42.66 -16.99 10.33
CA ARG A 157 -43.97 -16.30 10.51
C ARG A 157 -44.96 -16.59 9.38
N LEU A 158 -44.47 -16.75 8.15
CA LEU A 158 -45.32 -17.12 7.01
C LEU A 158 -45.80 -18.57 7.13
N VAL A 159 -44.96 -19.48 7.58
CA VAL A 159 -45.30 -20.88 7.82
C VAL A 159 -46.31 -21.04 8.96
N GLU A 160 -46.20 -20.28 10.06
CA GLU A 160 -47.12 -20.33 11.21
C GLU A 160 -48.47 -19.69 10.93
N ARG A 161 -48.57 -18.73 10.01
CA ARG A 161 -49.82 -18.00 9.70
C ARG A 161 -50.78 -18.75 8.76
N ILE A 162 -50.31 -19.79 8.09
CA ILE A 162 -51.06 -20.51 7.04
C ILE A 162 -52.05 -21.57 7.55
N PRO A 163 -51.98 -22.16 8.78
CA PRO A 163 -52.83 -23.32 9.10
C PRO A 163 -54.29 -23.00 9.49
N MET A 164 -54.68 -21.78 9.66
CA MET A 164 -55.94 -21.49 10.40
C MET A 164 -57.16 -21.07 9.60
N GLN A 165 -57.09 -20.89 8.33
CA GLN A 165 -58.27 -20.54 7.55
C GLN A 165 -58.53 -21.49 6.38
N THR A 166 -59.49 -22.32 6.60
CA THR A 166 -60.38 -22.91 5.62
C THR A 166 -60.11 -24.30 5.08
N ARG A 167 -60.75 -25.28 5.70
CA ARG A 167 -60.92 -26.65 5.12
C ARG A 167 -61.75 -26.66 3.83
N MET A 168 -62.46 -25.62 3.49
CA MET A 168 -63.33 -25.61 2.27
C MET A 168 -62.67 -24.93 1.05
N ARG A 169 -61.75 -24.00 1.23
CA ARG A 169 -60.93 -23.45 0.11
C ARG A 169 -59.71 -24.28 -0.18
N LEU A 170 -59.51 -25.38 0.55
CA LEU A 170 -58.27 -26.15 0.52
C LEU A 170 -57.98 -26.80 -0.83
N ARG A 171 -58.98 -27.11 -1.63
CA ARG A 171 -58.74 -27.74 -2.95
C ARG A 171 -58.27 -26.72 -3.99
N GLU A 172 -58.92 -25.58 -4.11
CA GLU A 172 -58.50 -24.54 -5.06
C GLU A 172 -57.22 -23.83 -4.60
N GLU A 173 -57.05 -23.54 -3.29
CA GLU A 173 -55.86 -22.93 -2.73
C GLU A 173 -54.67 -23.90 -2.71
N ARG A 174 -54.87 -25.23 -2.56
CA ARG A 174 -53.79 -26.22 -2.75
C ARG A 174 -53.26 -26.21 -4.18
N TYR A 175 -54.14 -26.19 -5.20
CA TYR A 175 -53.68 -26.05 -6.57
C TYR A 175 -52.94 -24.71 -6.83
N ARG A 176 -53.44 -23.67 -6.20
CA ARG A 176 -52.83 -22.36 -6.29
C ARG A 176 -51.49 -22.32 -5.53
N GLN A 177 -51.43 -22.90 -4.35
CA GLN A 177 -50.19 -23.04 -3.56
C GLN A 177 -49.19 -23.96 -4.25
N GLU A 178 -49.60 -25.10 -4.79
CA GLU A 178 -48.70 -25.99 -5.56
C GLU A 178 -48.14 -25.29 -6.81
N ARG A 179 -48.94 -24.46 -7.46
CA ARG A 179 -48.47 -23.66 -8.59
C ARG A 179 -47.50 -22.57 -8.12
N VAL A 180 -47.79 -21.88 -6.98
CA VAL A 180 -46.89 -20.88 -6.41
C VAL A 180 -45.57 -21.52 -5.95
N ILE A 181 -45.63 -22.65 -5.27
CA ILE A 181 -44.44 -23.38 -4.82
C ILE A 181 -43.60 -23.81 -6.03
N ARG A 182 -44.22 -24.42 -7.09
CA ARG A 182 -43.48 -24.75 -8.33
C ARG A 182 -42.89 -23.50 -9.00
N GLN A 183 -43.62 -22.40 -9.01
CA GLN A 183 -43.11 -21.15 -9.57
C GLN A 183 -41.95 -20.58 -8.74
N MET A 184 -42.02 -20.71 -7.40
CA MET A 184 -40.92 -20.32 -6.51
C MET A 184 -39.70 -21.23 -6.66
N GLU A 185 -39.89 -22.56 -6.79
CA GLU A 185 -38.80 -23.51 -7.06
C GLU A 185 -38.11 -23.20 -8.38
N VAL A 186 -38.87 -22.96 -9.46
CA VAL A 186 -38.32 -22.57 -10.76
C VAL A 186 -37.60 -21.23 -10.68
N ASN A 187 -38.21 -20.26 -9.97
CA ASN A 187 -37.59 -18.94 -9.79
C ASN A 187 -36.34 -18.98 -8.89
N LEU A 188 -36.37 -19.80 -7.81
CA LEU A 188 -35.24 -20.01 -6.92
C LEU A 188 -34.11 -20.74 -7.65
N GLN A 189 -34.41 -21.82 -8.39
CA GLN A 189 -33.41 -22.52 -9.21
C GLN A 189 -32.82 -21.60 -10.27
N SER A 190 -33.66 -20.78 -10.93
CA SER A 190 -33.20 -19.82 -11.94
C SER A 190 -32.38 -18.68 -11.33
N ARG A 191 -32.69 -18.28 -10.07
CA ARG A 191 -31.93 -17.26 -9.34
C ARG A 191 -30.64 -17.83 -8.79
N LEU A 192 -30.68 -19.03 -8.23
CA LEU A 192 -29.47 -19.78 -7.81
C LEU A 192 -28.54 -20.05 -9.00
N MET A 193 -29.09 -20.48 -10.14
CA MET A 193 -28.31 -20.63 -11.37
C MET A 193 -27.69 -19.30 -11.83
N ARG A 194 -28.46 -18.21 -11.79
CA ARG A 194 -27.92 -16.89 -12.19
C ARG A 194 -26.84 -16.38 -11.23
N GLU A 195 -27.04 -16.51 -9.92
CA GLU A 195 -26.05 -16.08 -8.95
C GLU A 195 -24.83 -17.03 -8.91
N SER A 196 -25.05 -18.33 -9.05
CA SER A 196 -23.95 -19.31 -9.22
C SER A 196 -23.14 -19.04 -10.48
N HIS A 197 -23.82 -18.77 -11.60
CA HIS A 197 -23.14 -18.42 -12.85
C HIS A 197 -22.39 -17.07 -12.75
N ARG A 198 -22.98 -16.11 -12.01
CA ARG A 198 -22.32 -14.83 -11.73
C ARG A 198 -21.06 -14.99 -10.87
N LEU A 199 -21.13 -15.86 -9.85
CA LEU A 199 -19.97 -16.22 -9.03
C LEU A 199 -18.89 -16.92 -9.88
N GLU A 200 -19.28 -17.86 -10.73
CA GLU A 200 -18.36 -18.57 -11.63
C GLU A 200 -17.68 -17.62 -12.64
N LEU A 201 -18.42 -16.63 -13.16
CA LEU A 201 -17.87 -15.59 -14.03
C LEU A 201 -16.88 -14.67 -13.28
N VAL A 202 -17.23 -14.27 -12.05
CA VAL A 202 -16.35 -13.45 -11.21
C VAL A 202 -15.09 -14.24 -10.85
N GLU A 203 -15.22 -15.53 -10.50
CA GLU A 203 -14.09 -16.42 -10.22
C GLU A 203 -13.17 -16.59 -11.45
N LYS A 204 -13.76 -16.82 -12.63
CA LYS A 204 -13.01 -16.87 -13.90
C LYS A 204 -12.33 -15.53 -14.24
N GLN A 205 -13.01 -14.41 -14.00
CA GLN A 205 -12.42 -13.08 -14.21
C GLN A 205 -11.28 -12.80 -13.22
N LEU A 206 -11.46 -13.14 -11.94
CA LEU A 206 -10.40 -13.04 -10.93
C LEU A 206 -9.20 -13.92 -11.29
N GLY A 207 -9.45 -15.16 -11.70
CA GLY A 207 -8.39 -16.07 -12.15
C GLY A 207 -7.63 -15.53 -13.37
N SER A 208 -8.35 -15.00 -14.35
CA SER A 208 -7.75 -14.42 -15.56
C SER A 208 -6.97 -13.14 -15.28
N LEU A 209 -7.50 -12.27 -14.38
CA LEU A 209 -6.83 -11.03 -13.95
C LEU A 209 -5.57 -11.34 -13.13
N LEU A 210 -5.64 -12.32 -12.22
CA LEU A 210 -4.47 -12.80 -11.47
C LEU A 210 -3.41 -13.41 -12.39
N GLN A 211 -3.82 -14.25 -13.35
CA GLN A 211 -2.90 -14.82 -14.34
C GLN A 211 -2.27 -13.72 -15.22
N LYS A 212 -3.08 -12.75 -15.66
CA LYS A 212 -2.57 -11.62 -16.45
C LYS A 212 -1.56 -10.81 -15.65
N LYS A 213 -1.89 -10.47 -14.39
CA LYS A 213 -0.99 -9.72 -13.51
C LYS A 213 0.27 -10.51 -13.18
N LEU A 214 0.16 -11.81 -12.91
CA LEU A 214 1.30 -12.70 -12.72
C LEU A 214 2.19 -12.78 -13.98
N THR A 215 1.57 -12.83 -15.15
CA THR A 215 2.30 -12.85 -16.42
C THR A 215 3.00 -11.52 -16.67
N GLU A 216 2.33 -10.40 -16.41
CA GLU A 216 2.91 -9.04 -16.53
C GLU A 216 4.09 -8.86 -15.55
N GLU A 217 3.95 -9.28 -14.28
CA GLU A 217 5.04 -9.18 -13.30
C GLU A 217 6.19 -10.17 -13.61
N ASN A 218 5.89 -11.37 -14.11
CA ASN A 218 6.92 -12.29 -14.59
C ASN A 218 7.67 -11.76 -15.82
N HIS A 219 6.98 -11.09 -16.75
CA HIS A 219 7.62 -10.40 -17.87
C HIS A 219 8.51 -9.25 -17.39
N ARG A 220 8.02 -8.48 -16.41
CA ARG A 220 8.78 -7.39 -15.77
C ARG A 220 10.03 -7.91 -15.07
N LEU A 221 9.91 -9.01 -14.32
CA LEU A 221 11.04 -9.68 -13.68
C LEU A 221 12.07 -10.16 -14.72
N ARG A 222 11.62 -10.85 -15.76
CA ARG A 222 12.51 -11.32 -16.84
C ARG A 222 13.21 -10.16 -17.57
N PHE A 223 12.48 -9.06 -17.78
CA PHE A 223 13.05 -7.86 -18.38
C PHE A 223 14.15 -7.25 -17.50
N LEU A 224 13.90 -7.14 -16.19
CA LEU A 224 14.89 -6.67 -15.21
C LEU A 224 16.10 -7.63 -15.12
N GLU A 225 15.85 -8.94 -15.11
CA GLU A 225 16.92 -9.94 -15.15
C GLU A 225 17.78 -9.83 -16.42
N GLN A 226 17.15 -9.57 -17.57
CA GLN A 226 17.86 -9.32 -18.83
C GLN A 226 18.69 -8.03 -18.77
N GLN A 227 18.14 -6.95 -18.21
CA GLN A 227 18.88 -5.70 -18.02
C GLN A 227 20.09 -5.90 -17.08
N ILE A 228 19.90 -6.61 -15.97
CA ILE A 228 20.98 -6.93 -15.03
C ILE A 228 22.06 -7.79 -15.74
N LYS A 229 21.65 -8.83 -16.47
CA LYS A 229 22.57 -9.66 -17.25
C LYS A 229 23.29 -8.87 -18.34
N ALA A 230 22.59 -7.96 -19.02
CA ALA A 230 23.18 -7.11 -20.06
C ALA A 230 24.16 -6.08 -19.49
N ALA A 231 23.91 -5.60 -18.26
CA ALA A 231 24.78 -4.68 -17.54
C ALA A 231 25.94 -5.40 -16.79
N SER A 232 25.90 -6.74 -16.72
CA SER A 232 26.97 -7.51 -16.09
C SER A 232 28.28 -7.35 -16.86
N PRO A 233 29.37 -7.04 -16.17
CA PRO A 233 30.69 -6.95 -16.77
C PRO A 233 31.10 -8.22 -17.56
N GLU A 234 30.68 -9.40 -17.09
CA GLU A 234 30.94 -10.68 -17.77
C GLU A 234 30.22 -10.78 -19.13
N HIS A 235 29.04 -10.21 -19.26
CA HIS A 235 28.28 -10.23 -20.52
C HIS A 235 28.82 -9.21 -21.53
N LEU A 236 29.32 -8.06 -21.03
CA LEU A 236 29.97 -7.05 -21.85
C LEU A 236 31.30 -7.59 -22.37
N LEU A 237 32.08 -8.27 -21.52
CA LEU A 237 33.34 -8.91 -21.92
C LEU A 237 33.12 -10.02 -22.96
N LYS A 238 32.07 -10.84 -22.84
CA LYS A 238 31.72 -11.86 -23.85
C LYS A 238 31.31 -11.29 -25.21
N ARG A 239 30.85 -10.05 -25.27
CA ARG A 239 30.52 -9.33 -26.51
C ARG A 239 31.73 -8.67 -27.17
N GLY A 240 32.92 -8.85 -26.63
CA GLY A 240 34.15 -8.31 -27.22
C GLY A 240 34.55 -6.95 -26.64
N TYR A 241 33.86 -6.45 -25.62
CA TYR A 241 34.33 -5.27 -24.90
C TYR A 241 35.49 -5.67 -23.99
N SER A 242 36.52 -4.83 -23.92
CA SER A 242 37.66 -5.02 -23.02
C SER A 242 37.61 -3.94 -21.94
N ILE A 243 37.95 -4.33 -20.72
CA ILE A 243 38.14 -3.36 -19.64
C ILE A 243 39.63 -3.02 -19.63
N THR A 244 39.94 -1.77 -19.96
CA THR A 244 41.31 -1.29 -19.87
C THR A 244 41.63 -0.89 -18.43
N LEU A 245 42.60 -1.54 -17.84
CA LEU A 245 43.06 -1.24 -16.48
C LEU A 245 44.35 -0.44 -16.55
N LYS A 246 44.46 0.66 -15.83
CA LYS A 246 45.68 1.38 -15.55
C LYS A 246 45.90 1.35 -14.04
N GLU A 247 47.02 0.73 -13.62
CA GLU A 247 47.35 0.55 -12.20
C GLU A 247 46.26 -0.15 -11.36
N GLY A 248 45.58 -1.15 -11.94
CA GLY A 248 44.54 -1.94 -11.25
C GLY A 248 43.18 -1.25 -11.15
N LYS A 249 43.01 -0.07 -11.75
CA LYS A 249 41.69 0.63 -11.81
C LYS A 249 41.20 0.71 -13.25
N ALA A 250 39.91 0.52 -13.44
CA ALA A 250 39.29 0.68 -14.74
C ALA A 250 39.34 2.15 -15.20
N VAL A 251 39.78 2.36 -16.43
CA VAL A 251 39.76 3.71 -17.04
C VAL A 251 38.36 3.99 -17.54
N THR A 252 37.73 5.00 -16.95
CA THR A 252 36.31 5.38 -17.25
C THR A 252 36.16 6.59 -18.15
N ASP A 253 37.26 7.26 -18.54
CA ASP A 253 37.21 8.41 -19.45
C ASP A 253 38.14 8.17 -20.64
N ALA A 254 37.60 8.50 -21.82
CA ALA A 254 38.33 8.74 -23.04
C ALA A 254 38.35 10.24 -23.31
#